data_98886fab3b27c244cdac01168b4558f0
#
_entry.id   98886fab3b27c244cdac01168b4558f0
#
_cell.length_a   1.000
_cell.length_b   1.000
_cell.length_c   1.000
_cell.angle_alpha   90.00
_cell.angle_beta   90.00
_cell.angle_gamma   90.00
#
_symmetry.space_group_name_H-M   'P 1'
#
loop_
_entity.id
_entity.type
_entity.pdbx_description
1 polymer ?
#
loop_
_entity_poly.entity_id
_entity_poly.type
_entity_poly.pdbx_seq_one_letter_code
_entity_poly.pdbx_strand_id
1 'polypeptide(L)'
;QQYVAGWQDLSALFFSGILHTAESEDGRAFLHMIGENLARRFPLGDVQTLGELEDGANAVLSHFGWGIVNIDADEQGINLRHQAWPYATEADDPELWLAGFSAVLEGCWTTWMQTQGAMSEFVTFLTYGGENALNFRCQYKDKE
;
A
#
# COMPACT_ATOMS: atom_id res chain seq x y z
N GLN A 1 19.43 2.75 5.29
CA GLN A 1 18.72 2.86 4.03
C GLN A 1 18.54 4.31 3.68
N GLN A 2 19.13 4.72 2.58
CA GLN A 2 19.05 6.13 2.19
C GLN A 2 18.01 6.31 1.10
N TYR A 3 17.19 7.32 1.22
CA TYR A 3 16.27 7.72 0.18
C TYR A 3 16.97 8.68 -0.76
N VAL A 4 16.67 8.56 -2.03
CA VAL A 4 17.16 9.51 -3.01
C VAL A 4 16.20 10.70 -2.99
N ALA A 5 16.65 11.81 -2.45
CA ALA A 5 15.81 12.98 -2.18
C ALA A 5 15.01 13.43 -3.41
N GLY A 6 15.66 13.48 -4.57
CA GLY A 6 14.96 13.89 -5.79
C GLY A 6 13.78 13.01 -6.14
N TRP A 7 13.88 11.72 -5.87
CA TRP A 7 12.76 10.80 -6.14
C TRP A 7 11.61 11.01 -5.16
N GLN A 8 11.91 11.34 -3.90
CA GLN A 8 10.85 11.67 -2.94
C GLN A 8 10.12 12.94 -3.36
N ASP A 9 10.84 13.94 -3.78
CA ASP A 9 10.24 15.19 -4.24
C ASP A 9 9.39 14.96 -5.48
N LEU A 10 9.90 14.20 -6.43
CA LEU A 10 9.17 13.89 -7.66
C LEU A 10 7.90 13.09 -7.35
N SER A 11 8.00 12.12 -6.45
CA SER A 11 6.83 11.33 -6.05
C SER A 11 5.78 12.20 -5.38
N ALA A 12 6.20 13.13 -4.52
CA ALA A 12 5.28 14.04 -3.87
C ALA A 12 4.55 14.92 -4.89
N LEU A 13 5.28 15.41 -5.90
CA LEU A 13 4.67 16.20 -6.96
C LEU A 13 3.72 15.39 -7.82
N PHE A 14 4.05 14.13 -8.10
CA PHE A 14 3.14 13.24 -8.82
C PHE A 14 1.86 13.00 -8.05
N PHE A 15 1.97 12.68 -6.77
CA PHE A 15 0.77 12.47 -5.94
C PHE A 15 -0.08 13.73 -5.89
N SER A 16 0.56 14.86 -5.67
CA SER A 16 -0.13 16.15 -5.62
C SER A 16 -0.82 16.46 -6.96
N GLY A 17 -0.10 16.29 -8.06
CA GLY A 17 -0.64 16.57 -9.38
C GLY A 17 -1.81 15.67 -9.72
N ILE A 18 -1.69 14.38 -9.44
CA ILE A 18 -2.75 13.41 -9.73
C ILE A 18 -4.00 13.69 -8.90
N LEU A 19 -3.82 13.95 -7.60
CA LEU A 19 -4.95 14.11 -6.70
C LEU A 19 -5.60 15.48 -6.78
N HIS A 20 -4.87 16.51 -7.24
CA HIS A 20 -5.45 17.85 -7.42
C HIS A 20 -6.03 18.07 -8.82
N THR A 21 -5.46 17.43 -9.84
CA THR A 21 -5.87 17.66 -11.23
C THR A 21 -7.09 16.85 -11.61
N ALA A 22 -7.16 15.60 -11.17
CA ALA A 22 -8.32 14.74 -11.34
C ALA A 22 -9.20 14.86 -10.11
N GLU A 23 -10.46 14.48 -10.23
CA GLU A 23 -11.27 14.31 -9.02
C GLU A 23 -10.58 13.28 -8.13
N SER A 24 -10.61 13.49 -6.82
CA SER A 24 -9.82 12.69 -5.89
C SER A 24 -10.11 11.19 -6.02
N GLU A 25 -11.35 10.82 -6.35
CA GLU A 25 -11.71 9.42 -6.56
C GLU A 25 -11.00 8.83 -7.78
N ASP A 26 -10.95 9.57 -8.88
CA ASP A 26 -10.24 9.13 -10.09
C ASP A 26 -8.73 9.07 -9.85
N GLY A 27 -8.20 10.03 -9.13
CA GLY A 27 -6.79 10.05 -8.76
C GLY A 27 -6.41 8.85 -7.91
N ARG A 28 -7.24 8.52 -6.93
CA ARG A 28 -7.02 7.35 -6.09
C ARG A 28 -7.10 6.05 -6.90
N ALA A 29 -8.05 5.97 -7.83
CA ALA A 29 -8.18 4.79 -8.69
C ALA A 29 -6.93 4.61 -9.56
N PHE A 30 -6.39 5.69 -10.06
CA PHE A 30 -5.16 5.64 -10.85
C PHE A 30 -3.99 5.15 -10.02
N LEU A 31 -3.84 5.68 -8.80
CA LEU A 31 -2.76 5.26 -7.91
C LEU A 31 -2.92 3.82 -7.45
N HIS A 32 -4.16 3.39 -7.25
CA HIS A 32 -4.45 1.99 -6.94
C HIS A 32 -3.98 1.09 -8.08
N MET A 33 -4.24 1.49 -9.32
CA MET A 33 -3.78 0.75 -10.49
C MET A 33 -2.25 0.68 -10.55
N ILE A 34 -1.56 1.75 -10.18
CA ILE A 34 -0.10 1.75 -10.10
C ILE A 34 0.36 0.70 -9.10
N GLY A 35 -0.31 0.62 -7.94
CA GLY A 35 0.01 -0.39 -6.94
C GLY A 35 -0.22 -1.81 -7.44
N GLU A 36 -1.30 -2.03 -8.20
CA GLU A 36 -1.57 -3.33 -8.80
C GLU A 36 -0.44 -3.74 -9.76
N ASN A 37 0.00 -2.80 -10.59
CA ASN A 37 1.09 -3.07 -11.53
C ASN A 37 2.40 -3.36 -10.81
N LEU A 38 2.63 -2.65 -9.71
CA LEU A 38 3.83 -2.88 -8.90
C LEU A 38 3.83 -4.28 -8.31
N ALA A 39 2.67 -4.72 -7.80
CA ALA A 39 2.56 -6.06 -7.22
C ALA A 39 2.76 -7.15 -8.26
N ARG A 40 2.34 -6.93 -9.49
CA ARG A 40 2.56 -7.88 -10.58
C ARG A 40 4.03 -7.97 -10.96
N ARG A 41 4.74 -6.85 -10.88
CA ARG A 41 6.18 -6.82 -11.13
C ARG A 41 7.01 -7.49 -10.04
N PHE A 42 6.51 -7.46 -8.81
CA PHE A 42 7.22 -7.97 -7.64
C PHE A 42 6.32 -8.95 -6.90
N PRO A 43 6.04 -10.11 -7.51
CA PRO A 43 5.16 -11.10 -6.88
C PRO A 43 5.81 -11.71 -5.65
N LEU A 44 4.99 -12.16 -4.71
CA LEU A 44 5.47 -12.76 -3.47
C LEU A 44 5.83 -14.23 -3.59
N GLY A 45 5.51 -14.87 -4.72
CA GLY A 45 5.71 -16.30 -4.88
C GLY A 45 4.63 -17.10 -4.16
N ASP A 46 4.87 -18.38 -3.95
CA ASP A 46 3.92 -19.25 -3.26
C ASP A 46 4.07 -19.09 -1.76
N VAL A 47 3.04 -18.57 -1.13
CA VAL A 47 3.01 -18.30 0.30
C VAL A 47 2.02 -19.27 0.94
N GLN A 48 2.48 -20.00 1.95
CA GLN A 48 1.67 -21.02 2.61
C GLN A 48 1.20 -20.61 4.00
N THR A 49 1.90 -19.68 4.64
CA THR A 49 1.58 -19.26 6.00
C THR A 49 1.56 -17.74 6.08
N LEU A 50 0.93 -17.24 7.13
CA LEU A 50 0.90 -15.81 7.40
C LEU A 50 2.31 -15.26 7.61
N GLY A 51 3.17 -16.02 8.27
CA GLY A 51 4.56 -15.63 8.46
C GLY A 51 5.32 -15.53 7.16
N GLU A 52 5.09 -16.45 6.23
CA GLU A 52 5.71 -16.38 4.91
C GLU A 52 5.20 -15.19 4.11
N LEU A 53 3.92 -14.87 4.26
CA LEU A 53 3.35 -13.69 3.62
C LEU A 53 4.04 -12.41 4.14
N GLU A 54 4.19 -12.32 5.45
CA GLU A 54 4.84 -11.19 6.08
C GLU A 54 6.30 -11.08 5.62
N ASP A 55 7.02 -12.19 5.62
CA ASP A 55 8.42 -12.20 5.21
C ASP A 55 8.57 -11.81 3.73
N GLY A 56 7.72 -12.32 2.87
CA GLY A 56 7.77 -12.01 1.45
C GLY A 56 7.46 -10.55 1.18
N ALA A 57 6.43 -10.03 1.82
CA ALA A 57 6.08 -8.62 1.67
C ALA A 57 7.20 -7.72 2.18
N ASN A 58 7.78 -8.05 3.34
CA ASN A 58 8.85 -7.25 3.90
C ASN A 58 10.12 -7.28 3.05
N ALA A 59 10.38 -8.38 2.36
CA ALA A 59 11.51 -8.44 1.43
C ALA A 59 11.33 -7.42 0.29
N VAL A 60 10.13 -7.34 -0.26
CA VAL A 60 9.85 -6.38 -1.34
C VAL A 60 9.88 -4.95 -0.81
N LEU A 61 9.24 -4.71 0.33
CA LEU A 61 9.20 -3.37 0.92
C LEU A 61 10.60 -2.88 1.28
N SER A 62 11.45 -3.78 1.80
CA SER A 62 12.83 -3.45 2.12
C SER A 62 13.62 -3.11 0.86
N HIS A 63 13.40 -3.84 -0.22
CA HIS A 63 14.04 -3.55 -1.50
C HIS A 63 13.70 -2.14 -1.97
N PHE A 64 12.48 -1.68 -1.74
CA PHE A 64 12.06 -0.32 -2.12
C PHE A 64 12.47 0.73 -1.10
N GLY A 65 12.80 0.34 0.12
CA GLY A 65 12.98 1.29 1.21
C GLY A 65 11.67 1.86 1.72
N TRP A 66 10.61 1.05 1.70
CA TRP A 66 9.25 1.51 2.03
C TRP A 66 8.79 1.10 3.42
N GLY A 67 9.71 0.68 4.27
CA GLY A 67 9.36 0.37 5.64
C GLY A 67 9.11 -1.10 5.89
N ILE A 68 8.27 -1.38 6.87
CA ILE A 68 8.02 -2.74 7.32
C ILE A 68 6.54 -2.93 7.63
N VAL A 69 6.03 -4.12 7.38
CA VAL A 69 4.65 -4.47 7.68
C VAL A 69 4.63 -5.60 8.70
N ASN A 70 3.68 -5.52 9.64
CA ASN A 70 3.33 -6.61 10.55
C ASN A 70 1.94 -7.08 10.19
N ILE A 71 1.75 -8.38 10.13
CA ILE A 71 0.52 -8.99 9.64
C ILE A 71 -0.06 -9.89 10.73
N ASP A 72 -1.34 -9.72 11.01
CA ASP A 72 -2.07 -10.68 11.82
C ASP A 72 -3.42 -10.94 11.18
N ALA A 73 -4.10 -11.98 11.64
CA ALA A 73 -5.37 -12.39 11.06
C ALA A 73 -6.38 -12.64 12.16
N ASP A 74 -7.64 -12.37 11.85
CA ASP A 74 -8.76 -12.74 12.70
C ASP A 74 -9.76 -13.55 11.87
N GLU A 75 -10.92 -13.82 12.43
CA GLU A 75 -11.92 -14.65 11.78
C GLU A 75 -12.47 -14.06 10.49
N GLN A 76 -12.36 -12.75 10.32
CA GLN A 76 -12.99 -12.05 9.21
C GLN A 76 -12.00 -11.55 8.17
N GLY A 77 -10.72 -11.52 8.48
CA GLY A 77 -9.75 -11.02 7.53
C GLY A 77 -8.36 -10.87 8.09
N ILE A 78 -7.59 -10.05 7.43
CA ILE A 78 -6.18 -9.85 7.72
C ILE A 78 -5.94 -8.38 8.04
N ASN A 79 -5.16 -8.13 9.09
CA ASN A 79 -4.77 -6.79 9.48
C ASN A 79 -3.32 -6.55 9.10
N LEU A 80 -3.06 -5.41 8.47
CA LEU A 80 -1.72 -5.00 8.06
C LEU A 80 -1.36 -3.73 8.80
N ARG A 81 -0.23 -3.74 9.48
CA ARG A 81 0.29 -2.54 10.13
C ARG A 81 1.61 -2.17 9.48
N HIS A 82 1.60 -1.08 8.75
CA HIS A 82 2.75 -0.61 7.99
C HIS A 82 3.42 0.55 8.72
N GLN A 83 4.71 0.45 8.94
CA GLN A 83 5.47 1.46 9.66
C GLN A 83 6.75 1.82 8.90
N ALA A 84 7.36 2.92 9.28
CA ALA A 84 8.65 3.36 8.74
C ALA A 84 8.63 3.59 7.23
N TRP A 85 7.51 4.06 6.69
CA TRP A 85 7.40 4.35 5.26
C TRP A 85 8.20 5.60 4.91
N PRO A 86 8.57 5.78 3.62
CA PRO A 86 9.25 6.99 3.20
C PRO A 86 8.33 8.20 3.39
N TYR A 87 8.90 9.28 3.83
CA TYR A 87 8.16 10.48 4.14
C TYR A 87 8.79 11.64 3.40
N ALA A 88 8.00 12.32 2.60
CA ALA A 88 8.48 13.50 1.90
C ALA A 88 8.43 14.68 2.87
N THR A 89 9.53 14.91 3.58
CA THR A 89 9.61 15.95 4.60
C THR A 89 9.38 17.34 4.05
N GLU A 90 9.60 17.51 2.76
CA GLU A 90 9.42 18.78 2.07
C GLU A 90 8.04 18.89 1.40
N ALA A 91 7.16 17.91 1.62
CA ALA A 91 5.85 17.94 0.99
C ALA A 91 5.02 19.07 1.56
N ASP A 92 4.42 19.86 0.68
CA ASP A 92 3.54 20.95 1.08
C ASP A 92 2.28 20.45 1.78
N ASP A 93 1.87 19.22 1.45
CA ASP A 93 0.67 18.63 2.01
C ASP A 93 0.95 17.19 2.41
N PRO A 94 1.35 16.97 3.69
CA PRO A 94 1.64 15.62 4.15
C PRO A 94 0.45 14.66 4.09
N GLU A 95 -0.77 15.18 4.27
CA GLU A 95 -1.97 14.35 4.18
C GLU A 95 -2.17 13.84 2.76
N LEU A 96 -1.89 14.67 1.77
CA LEU A 96 -2.01 14.29 0.37
C LEU A 96 -0.97 13.24 0.00
N TRP A 97 0.26 13.41 0.47
CA TRP A 97 1.32 12.41 0.29
C TRP A 97 0.89 11.07 0.85
N LEU A 98 0.34 11.08 2.07
CA LEU A 98 -0.10 9.87 2.73
C LEU A 98 -1.27 9.22 2.00
N ALA A 99 -2.21 10.03 1.52
CA ALA A 99 -3.33 9.52 0.74
C ALA A 99 -2.87 8.84 -0.54
N GLY A 100 -1.89 9.42 -1.23
CA GLY A 100 -1.34 8.83 -2.44
C GLY A 100 -0.61 7.53 -2.18
N PHE A 101 0.25 7.52 -1.18
CA PHE A 101 1.00 6.33 -0.81
C PHE A 101 0.07 5.20 -0.37
N SER A 102 -0.96 5.53 0.41
CA SER A 102 -1.96 4.54 0.86
C SER A 102 -2.70 3.94 -0.32
N ALA A 103 -3.08 4.74 -1.32
CA ALA A 103 -3.78 4.23 -2.50
C ALA A 103 -2.89 3.24 -3.28
N VAL A 104 -1.60 3.53 -3.41
CA VAL A 104 -0.66 2.62 -4.06
C VAL A 104 -0.56 1.31 -3.27
N LEU A 105 -0.44 1.39 -1.96
CA LEU A 105 -0.34 0.20 -1.11
C LEU A 105 -1.62 -0.63 -1.15
N GLU A 106 -2.78 0.01 -1.17
CA GLU A 106 -4.05 -0.71 -1.28
C GLU A 106 -4.10 -1.55 -2.56
N GLY A 107 -3.68 -0.96 -3.68
CA GLY A 107 -3.62 -1.69 -4.95
C GLY A 107 -2.62 -2.82 -4.92
N CYS A 108 -1.46 -2.56 -4.34
CA CYS A 108 -0.40 -3.55 -4.22
C CYS A 108 -0.86 -4.77 -3.40
N TRP A 109 -1.43 -4.52 -2.22
CA TRP A 109 -1.89 -5.60 -1.34
C TRP A 109 -3.07 -6.36 -1.93
N THR A 110 -4.02 -5.65 -2.54
CA THR A 110 -5.15 -6.29 -3.19
C THR A 110 -4.67 -7.30 -4.23
N THR A 111 -3.70 -6.90 -5.06
CA THR A 111 -3.17 -7.78 -6.10
C THR A 111 -2.37 -8.93 -5.49
N TRP A 112 -1.52 -8.66 -4.51
CA TRP A 112 -0.77 -9.73 -3.84
C TRP A 112 -1.71 -10.78 -3.26
N MET A 113 -2.80 -10.34 -2.60
CA MET A 113 -3.77 -11.29 -2.03
C MET A 113 -4.46 -12.09 -3.12
N GLN A 114 -4.85 -11.45 -4.22
CA GLN A 114 -5.51 -12.15 -5.32
C GLN A 114 -4.59 -13.17 -5.98
N THR A 115 -3.30 -12.86 -6.10
CA THR A 115 -2.35 -13.82 -6.66
C THR A 115 -2.12 -15.03 -5.74
N GLN A 116 -2.44 -14.90 -4.45
CA GLN A 116 -2.38 -16.02 -3.51
C GLN A 116 -3.70 -16.79 -3.44
N GLY A 117 -4.64 -16.50 -4.31
CA GLY A 117 -5.89 -17.22 -4.41
C GLY A 117 -7.11 -16.52 -3.86
N ALA A 118 -6.96 -15.31 -3.34
CA ALA A 118 -8.12 -14.56 -2.87
C ALA A 118 -9.00 -14.18 -4.03
N MET A 119 -10.30 -14.16 -3.80
CA MET A 119 -11.27 -13.79 -4.81
C MET A 119 -11.31 -12.27 -4.99
N SER A 120 -11.90 -11.82 -6.08
CA SER A 120 -11.93 -10.40 -6.42
C SER A 120 -12.65 -9.54 -5.38
N GLU A 121 -13.55 -10.16 -4.59
CA GLU A 121 -14.23 -9.46 -3.51
C GLU A 121 -13.38 -9.25 -2.27
N PHE A 122 -12.21 -9.89 -2.20
CA PHE A 122 -11.27 -9.69 -1.09
C PHE A 122 -10.46 -8.44 -1.39
N VAL A 123 -10.71 -7.38 -0.63
CA VAL A 123 -10.15 -6.07 -0.91
C VAL A 123 -9.37 -5.55 0.27
N THR A 124 -8.42 -4.67 -0.02
CA THR A 124 -7.59 -4.02 0.99
C THR A 124 -7.98 -2.55 1.06
N PHE A 125 -8.16 -2.04 2.27
CA PHE A 125 -8.49 -0.64 2.47
C PHE A 125 -7.83 -0.12 3.75
N LEU A 126 -7.56 1.19 3.74
CA LEU A 126 -6.95 1.87 4.88
C LEU A 126 -7.99 2.03 5.97
N THR A 127 -7.66 1.62 7.20
CA THR A 127 -8.55 1.80 8.36
C THR A 127 -8.06 2.91 9.27
N TYR A 128 -6.76 3.19 9.26
CA TYR A 128 -6.18 4.25 10.08
C TYR A 128 -4.89 4.73 9.44
N GLY A 129 -4.77 6.04 9.28
CA GLY A 129 -3.55 6.66 8.81
C GLY A 129 -3.09 7.68 9.82
N GLY A 130 -1.92 7.46 10.41
CA GLY A 130 -1.35 8.36 11.40
C GLY A 130 0.13 8.58 11.15
N GLU A 131 0.77 9.28 12.08
CA GLU A 131 2.17 9.64 11.93
C GLU A 131 3.10 8.44 12.03
N ASN A 132 2.70 7.42 12.78
CA ASN A 132 3.59 6.30 13.10
C ASN A 132 3.20 5.00 12.42
N ALA A 133 1.99 4.89 11.91
CA ALA A 133 1.53 3.65 11.31
C ALA A 133 0.39 3.90 10.32
N LEU A 134 0.36 3.06 9.30
CA LEU A 134 -0.79 2.95 8.40
C LEU A 134 -1.37 1.57 8.63
N ASN A 135 -2.61 1.51 9.04
CA ASN A 135 -3.29 0.23 9.26
C ASN A 135 -4.23 -0.03 8.10
N PHE A 136 -4.08 -1.19 7.49
CA PHE A 136 -4.94 -1.63 6.41
C PHE A 136 -5.69 -2.87 6.85
N ARG A 137 -6.83 -3.08 6.24
CA ARG A 137 -7.65 -4.27 6.45
C ARG A 137 -7.87 -4.96 5.13
N CYS A 138 -7.68 -6.28 5.09
CA CYS A 138 -8.01 -7.10 3.93
C CYS A 138 -9.16 -8.01 4.32
N GLN A 139 -10.29 -7.88 3.65
CA GLN A 139 -11.45 -8.73 3.92
C GLN A 139 -12.36 -8.73 2.71
N TYR A 140 -13.31 -9.65 2.69
CA TYR A 140 -14.33 -9.69 1.65
C TYR A 140 -15.29 -8.54 1.84
N LYS A 141 -15.76 -7.97 0.73
CA LYS A 141 -16.77 -6.92 0.79
C LYS A 141 -18.04 -7.46 1.42
N ASP A 142 -18.68 -6.62 2.23
CA ASP A 142 -19.96 -6.98 2.80
C ASP A 142 -20.99 -7.08 1.69
N LYS A 143 -21.82 -8.09 1.78
CA LYS A 143 -22.95 -8.23 0.87
C LYS A 143 -24.15 -7.49 1.47
N GLU A 144 -24.62 -6.53 0.76
CA GLU A 144 -25.83 -5.82 1.18
C GLU A 144 -26.98 -6.16 0.27
#